data_5ea5bc10c8a5cf170e7d475329294f64
#
_entry.id   5ea5bc10c8a5cf170e7d475329294f64
#
_cell.length_a   1.000
_cell.length_b   1.000
_cell.length_c   1.000
_cell.angle_alpha   90.00
_cell.angle_beta   90.00
_cell.angle_gamma   90.00
#
_symmetry.space_group_name_H-M   'P 1'
#
loop_
_entity.id
_entity.type
_entity.pdbx_description
1 polymer ?
#
loop_
_entity_poly.entity_id
_entity_poly.type
_entity_poly.pdbx_seq_one_letter_code
_entity_poly.pdbx_strand_id
1 'polypeptide(L)'
;MKLLFSFVFLFISFESLEAKKLEENYIVKTRGITIGNLYWQVKLEKDTYVTIINLKNKGPLSLVYKFKGYYKANGIIKKNILVPKKYIQEWKTKNKERNISIIFENNKIDDLKIQPEEKEAARINFLELEGYSDPLTSFLNIFLNNFNSKTIDGRRVYLLSPNKNDNYTKVLIKNYVNIWADHNKNDLEYLEIYQNSNENLPYKI
;
A
#
# COMPACT_ATOMS: atom_id res chain seq x y z
N MET A 1 -49.90 33.66 -37.71
CA MET A 1 -49.47 32.32 -37.24
C MET A 1 -48.05 32.50 -36.68
N LYS A 2 -47.92 32.62 -35.34
CA LYS A 2 -46.64 32.84 -34.68
C LYS A 2 -46.13 31.49 -34.17
N LEU A 3 -45.05 30.97 -34.75
CA LEU A 3 -44.34 29.77 -34.24
C LEU A 3 -43.54 30.14 -32.98
N LEU A 4 -43.96 29.62 -31.84
CA LEU A 4 -43.19 29.70 -30.59
C LEU A 4 -42.17 28.56 -30.58
N PHE A 5 -40.88 28.88 -30.74
CA PHE A 5 -39.78 27.93 -30.57
C PHE A 5 -39.47 27.84 -29.07
N SER A 6 -39.93 26.73 -28.43
CA SER A 6 -39.60 26.43 -27.05
C SER A 6 -38.21 25.79 -26.99
N PHE A 7 -37.21 26.53 -26.50
CA PHE A 7 -35.86 26.03 -26.31
C PHE A 7 -35.81 25.30 -24.95
N VAL A 8 -35.89 23.98 -24.97
CA VAL A 8 -35.71 23.15 -23.77
C VAL A 8 -34.20 23.06 -23.46
N PHE A 9 -33.75 23.83 -22.47
CA PHE A 9 -32.40 23.71 -21.91
C PHE A 9 -32.35 22.43 -21.07
N LEU A 10 -31.72 21.38 -21.60
CA LEU A 10 -31.42 20.18 -20.85
C LEU A 10 -30.22 20.51 -19.93
N PHE A 11 -30.48 20.80 -18.66
CA PHE A 11 -29.45 20.87 -17.64
C PHE A 11 -28.90 19.47 -17.37
N ILE A 12 -27.80 19.10 -18.02
CA ILE A 12 -27.03 17.93 -17.66
C ILE A 12 -26.27 18.32 -16.39
N SER A 13 -26.78 17.96 -15.24
CA SER A 13 -26.03 18.02 -13.98
C SER A 13 -24.87 17.02 -14.06
N PHE A 14 -23.68 17.51 -14.28
CA PHE A 14 -22.46 16.75 -14.04
C PHE A 14 -22.35 16.56 -12.52
N GLU A 15 -22.77 15.42 -12.02
CA GLU A 15 -22.35 14.99 -10.69
C GLU A 15 -20.84 14.81 -10.73
N SER A 16 -20.12 15.77 -10.16
CA SER A 16 -18.68 15.62 -9.89
C SER A 16 -18.55 14.48 -8.86
N LEU A 17 -18.03 13.33 -9.27
CA LEU A 17 -17.68 12.26 -8.35
C LEU A 17 -16.60 12.81 -7.42
N GLU A 18 -16.98 13.13 -6.21
CA GLU A 18 -16.10 13.70 -5.19
C GLU A 18 -15.01 12.67 -4.86
N ALA A 19 -13.76 13.10 -4.89
CA ALA A 19 -12.63 12.25 -4.51
C ALA A 19 -12.76 11.85 -3.04
N LYS A 20 -12.85 10.55 -2.76
CA LYS A 20 -12.91 10.04 -1.40
C LYS A 20 -11.52 10.09 -0.77
N LYS A 21 -11.36 10.89 0.28
CA LYS A 21 -10.12 10.99 1.07
C LYS A 21 -10.32 10.32 2.41
N LEU A 22 -9.41 9.42 2.76
CA LEU A 22 -9.39 8.70 4.03
C LEU A 22 -8.05 8.97 4.71
N GLU A 23 -8.06 9.23 6.01
CA GLU A 23 -6.86 9.55 6.79
C GLU A 23 -6.98 8.94 8.17
N GLU A 24 -5.90 8.29 8.63
CA GLU A 24 -5.84 7.69 9.95
C GLU A 24 -4.46 7.84 10.60
N ASN A 25 -4.45 7.93 11.92
CA ASN A 25 -3.25 8.01 12.73
C ASN A 25 -3.17 6.82 13.67
N TYR A 26 -2.10 6.05 13.57
CA TYR A 26 -1.86 4.88 14.40
C TYR A 26 -0.69 5.10 15.34
N ILE A 27 -0.81 4.57 16.54
CA ILE A 27 0.31 4.45 17.46
C ILE A 27 0.95 3.08 17.24
N VAL A 28 2.24 3.10 16.88
CA VAL A 28 3.01 1.87 16.69
C VAL A 28 3.64 1.46 18.02
N LYS A 29 3.36 0.22 18.44
CA LYS A 29 3.87 -0.35 19.69
C LYS A 29 4.62 -1.66 19.43
N THR A 30 5.62 -1.94 20.24
CA THR A 30 6.26 -3.25 20.33
C THR A 30 6.33 -3.66 21.79
N ARG A 31 5.84 -4.85 22.11
CA ARG A 31 5.76 -5.35 23.51
C ARG A 31 5.18 -4.32 24.49
N GLY A 32 4.12 -3.62 24.06
CA GLY A 32 3.46 -2.57 24.85
C GLY A 32 4.14 -1.20 24.86
N ILE A 33 5.38 -1.07 24.40
CA ILE A 33 6.14 0.18 24.37
C ILE A 33 5.84 0.93 23.07
N THR A 34 5.47 2.21 23.16
CA THR A 34 5.30 3.07 21.98
C THR A 34 6.65 3.36 21.33
N ILE A 35 6.78 3.02 20.05
CA ILE A 35 7.99 3.21 19.25
C ILE A 35 7.80 4.23 18.12
N GLY A 36 6.57 4.52 17.74
CA GLY A 36 6.32 5.47 16.66
C GLY A 36 4.86 5.84 16.47
N ASN A 37 4.66 6.76 15.54
CA ASN A 37 3.36 7.08 14.95
C ASN A 37 3.42 6.79 13.47
N LEU A 38 2.32 6.22 12.96
CA LEU A 38 2.09 5.99 11.54
C LEU A 38 0.89 6.83 11.13
N TYR A 39 1.07 7.71 10.15
CA TYR A 39 0.00 8.43 9.48
C TYR A 39 -0.26 7.79 8.13
N TRP A 40 -1.48 7.38 7.88
CA TRP A 40 -1.92 6.76 6.63
C TRP A 40 -2.98 7.60 5.95
N GLN A 41 -2.76 7.90 4.68
CA GLN A 41 -3.68 8.64 3.82
C GLN A 41 -3.98 7.79 2.57
N VAL A 42 -5.26 7.74 2.20
CA VAL A 42 -5.73 7.13 0.95
C VAL A 42 -6.63 8.13 0.24
N LYS A 43 -6.36 8.38 -1.02
CA LYS A 43 -7.19 9.18 -1.91
C LYS A 43 -7.67 8.30 -3.05
N LEU A 44 -8.99 8.14 -3.16
CA LEU A 44 -9.65 7.40 -4.24
C LEU A 44 -10.37 8.40 -5.13
N GLU A 45 -10.06 8.41 -6.41
CA GLU A 45 -10.75 9.14 -7.45
C GLU A 45 -11.48 8.14 -8.35
N LYS A 46 -12.21 8.61 -9.37
CA LYS A 46 -13.00 7.74 -10.24
C LYS A 46 -12.19 6.55 -10.79
N ASP A 47 -11.02 6.82 -11.35
CA ASP A 47 -10.21 5.83 -12.07
C ASP A 47 -8.78 5.72 -11.52
N THR A 48 -8.44 6.46 -10.46
CA THR A 48 -7.08 6.49 -9.90
C THR A 48 -7.09 6.46 -8.38
N TYR A 49 -5.97 6.04 -7.79
CA TYR A 49 -5.75 6.10 -6.36
C TYR A 49 -4.33 6.54 -6.04
N VAL A 50 -4.20 7.12 -4.87
CA VAL A 50 -2.92 7.41 -4.22
C VAL A 50 -3.02 7.00 -2.76
N THR A 51 -2.02 6.29 -2.26
CA THR A 51 -1.90 5.98 -0.83
C THR A 51 -0.53 6.34 -0.32
N ILE A 52 -0.47 6.92 0.88
CA ILE A 52 0.75 7.42 1.50
C ILE A 52 0.77 6.97 2.96
N ILE A 53 1.88 6.39 3.38
CA ILE A 53 2.18 6.13 4.79
C ILE A 53 3.42 6.93 5.20
N ASN A 54 3.29 7.67 6.29
CA ASN A 54 4.40 8.32 6.98
C ASN A 54 4.59 7.66 8.34
N LEU A 55 5.77 7.12 8.58
CA LEU A 55 6.16 6.50 9.83
C LEU A 55 7.27 7.31 10.50
N LYS A 56 7.07 7.69 11.74
CA LYS A 56 8.07 8.43 12.53
C LYS A 56 8.19 7.80 13.91
N ASN A 57 9.39 7.70 14.41
CA ASN A 57 9.59 7.24 15.77
C ASN A 57 9.05 8.23 16.81
N LYS A 58 8.50 7.70 17.90
CA LYS A 58 7.99 8.43 19.05
C LYS A 58 8.23 7.62 20.32
N GLY A 59 8.16 8.28 21.46
CA GLY A 59 8.31 7.63 22.78
C GLY A 59 9.75 7.58 23.26
N PRO A 60 10.01 6.87 24.36
CA PRO A 60 11.32 6.87 25.05
C PRO A 60 12.49 6.45 24.15
N LEU A 61 12.26 5.51 23.24
CA LEU A 61 13.28 5.01 22.32
C LEU A 61 13.68 6.03 21.25
N SER A 62 12.92 7.11 21.04
CA SER A 62 13.22 8.12 20.03
C SER A 62 14.50 8.94 20.32
N LEU A 63 14.95 8.94 21.56
CA LEU A 63 16.21 9.59 21.96
C LEU A 63 17.44 8.81 21.48
N VAL A 64 17.33 7.49 21.46
CA VAL A 64 18.44 6.57 21.13
C VAL A 64 18.39 6.14 19.67
N TYR A 65 17.21 5.83 19.16
CA TYR A 65 17.00 5.31 17.81
C TYR A 65 16.05 6.20 17.03
N LYS A 66 16.58 6.91 16.04
CA LYS A 66 15.79 7.78 15.16
C LYS A 66 15.54 7.05 13.84
N PHE A 67 14.27 6.94 13.45
CA PHE A 67 13.91 6.48 12.12
C PHE A 67 12.75 7.28 11.52
N LYS A 68 12.69 7.32 10.20
CA LYS A 68 11.58 7.83 9.41
C LYS A 68 11.33 6.86 8.27
N GLY A 69 10.08 6.60 7.97
CA GLY A 69 9.65 5.87 6.79
C GLY A 69 8.63 6.67 6.01
N TYR A 70 8.80 6.75 4.71
CA TYR A 70 7.83 7.28 3.76
C TYR A 70 7.55 6.22 2.72
N TYR A 71 6.27 5.92 2.53
CA TYR A 71 5.80 4.92 1.58
C TYR A 71 4.68 5.54 0.77
N LYS A 72 4.74 5.40 -0.55
CA LYS A 72 3.73 5.91 -1.46
C LYS A 72 3.47 4.91 -2.57
N ALA A 73 2.20 4.61 -2.81
CA ALA A 73 1.76 3.92 -4.01
C ALA A 73 0.70 4.75 -4.74
N ASN A 74 0.70 4.63 -6.04
CA ASN A 74 -0.35 5.18 -6.89
C ASN A 74 -0.60 4.27 -8.08
N GLY A 75 -1.80 4.37 -8.63
CA GLY A 75 -2.19 3.57 -9.78
C GLY A 75 -3.60 3.87 -10.24
N ILE A 76 -4.19 2.89 -10.91
CA ILE A 76 -5.54 2.99 -11.47
C ILE A 76 -6.50 2.03 -10.77
N ILE A 77 -7.79 2.35 -10.85
CA ILE A 77 -8.88 1.51 -10.34
C ILE A 77 -9.57 0.86 -11.55
N LYS A 78 -9.53 -0.48 -11.61
CA LYS A 78 -10.21 -1.27 -12.64
C LYS A 78 -11.17 -2.25 -11.97
N LYS A 79 -12.47 -2.14 -12.23
CA LYS A 79 -13.50 -3.04 -11.66
C LYS A 79 -13.36 -3.20 -10.14
N ASN A 80 -13.17 -2.09 -9.43
CA ASN A 80 -12.94 -2.00 -7.98
C ASN A 80 -11.60 -2.62 -7.49
N ILE A 81 -10.71 -3.02 -8.39
CA ILE A 81 -9.37 -3.52 -8.06
C ILE A 81 -8.35 -2.40 -8.26
N LEU A 82 -7.51 -2.19 -7.28
CA LEU A 82 -6.39 -1.26 -7.38
C LEU A 82 -5.23 -1.93 -8.12
N VAL A 83 -4.81 -1.32 -9.22
CA VAL A 83 -3.70 -1.80 -10.06
C VAL A 83 -2.55 -0.81 -9.93
N PRO A 84 -1.39 -1.21 -9.40
CA PRO A 84 -0.29 -0.29 -9.16
C PRO A 84 0.33 0.21 -10.47
N LYS A 85 0.85 1.44 -10.42
CA LYS A 85 1.69 2.05 -11.46
C LYS A 85 3.07 2.38 -10.91
N LYS A 86 3.13 2.86 -9.69
CA LYS A 86 4.39 3.23 -9.06
C LYS A 86 4.33 3.05 -7.55
N TYR A 87 5.39 2.50 -6.99
CA TYR A 87 5.64 2.41 -5.56
C TYR A 87 6.97 3.05 -5.22
N ILE A 88 6.99 3.78 -4.11
CA ILE A 88 8.19 4.40 -3.53
C ILE A 88 8.22 4.05 -2.06
N GLN A 89 9.39 3.64 -1.59
CA GLN A 89 9.71 3.48 -0.18
C GLN A 89 11.00 4.22 0.14
N GLU A 90 10.95 5.10 1.11
CA GLU A 90 12.11 5.79 1.66
C GLU A 90 12.19 5.47 3.15
N TRP A 91 13.31 4.95 3.57
CA TRP A 91 13.55 4.59 4.97
C TRP A 91 14.88 5.13 5.44
N LYS A 92 14.87 5.88 6.53
CA LYS A 92 16.05 6.56 7.05
C LYS A 92 16.18 6.37 8.56
N THR A 93 17.37 5.98 8.97
CA THR A 93 17.82 6.01 10.36
C THR A 93 18.93 7.03 10.55
N LYS A 94 19.51 7.11 11.74
CA LYS A 94 20.69 7.95 11.99
C LYS A 94 21.86 7.63 11.05
N ASN A 95 22.06 6.34 10.74
CA ASN A 95 23.28 5.84 10.07
C ASN A 95 22.98 5.14 8.73
N LYS A 96 21.72 4.92 8.35
CA LYS A 96 21.36 4.18 7.15
C LYS A 96 20.18 4.84 6.47
N GLU A 97 20.25 4.89 5.16
CA GLU A 97 19.14 5.30 4.29
C GLU A 97 18.92 4.22 3.22
N ARG A 98 17.67 3.95 2.90
CA ARG A 98 17.29 3.03 1.84
C ARG A 98 16.11 3.60 1.07
N ASN A 99 16.24 3.59 -0.24
CA ASN A 99 15.20 4.00 -1.16
C ASN A 99 14.88 2.84 -2.11
N ILE A 100 13.61 2.59 -2.32
CA ILE A 100 13.10 1.60 -3.27
C ILE A 100 12.10 2.30 -4.18
N SER A 101 12.19 2.07 -5.47
CA SER A 101 11.21 2.50 -6.46
C SER A 101 10.86 1.32 -7.36
N ILE A 102 9.57 1.04 -7.51
CA ILE A 102 9.06 0.01 -8.41
C ILE A 102 8.09 0.67 -9.39
N ILE A 103 8.29 0.43 -10.68
CA ILE A 103 7.37 0.84 -11.75
C ILE A 103 6.67 -0.42 -12.27
N PHE A 104 5.36 -0.31 -12.43
CA PHE A 104 4.52 -1.39 -12.96
C PHE A 104 3.89 -0.97 -14.27
N GLU A 105 4.01 -1.80 -15.30
CA GLU A 105 3.39 -1.61 -16.58
C GLU A 105 2.81 -2.94 -17.09
N ASN A 106 1.62 -2.90 -17.70
CA ASN A 106 0.97 -4.07 -18.29
C ASN A 106 0.92 -5.30 -17.37
N ASN A 107 0.63 -5.08 -16.06
CA ASN A 107 0.55 -6.13 -15.03
C ASN A 107 1.90 -6.81 -14.71
N LYS A 108 3.01 -6.21 -15.08
CA LYS A 108 4.39 -6.66 -14.83
C LYS A 108 5.20 -5.58 -14.13
N ILE A 109 6.36 -5.96 -13.63
CA ILE A 109 7.34 -5.02 -13.12
C ILE A 109 8.18 -4.55 -14.31
N ASP A 110 8.15 -3.25 -14.58
CA ASP A 110 8.91 -2.61 -15.64
C ASP A 110 10.29 -2.17 -15.14
N ASP A 111 10.37 -1.62 -13.94
CA ASP A 111 11.62 -1.15 -13.35
C ASP A 111 11.63 -1.36 -11.83
N LEU A 112 12.80 -1.75 -11.29
CA LEU A 112 13.04 -1.89 -9.86
C LEU A 112 14.39 -1.29 -9.50
N LYS A 113 14.38 -0.19 -8.74
CA LYS A 113 15.59 0.50 -8.25
C LYS A 113 15.66 0.43 -6.74
N ILE A 114 16.86 0.09 -6.24
CA ILE A 114 17.16 0.03 -4.81
C ILE A 114 18.42 0.85 -4.55
N GLN A 115 18.38 1.69 -3.54
CA GLN A 115 19.55 2.47 -3.08
C GLN A 115 19.72 2.30 -1.56
N PRO A 116 20.91 1.95 -1.07
CA PRO A 116 22.10 1.55 -1.86
C PRO A 116 21.80 0.29 -2.69
N GLU A 117 22.50 0.14 -3.79
CA GLU A 117 22.37 -1.05 -4.67
C GLU A 117 22.67 -2.33 -3.90
N GLU A 118 21.94 -3.39 -4.23
CA GLU A 118 22.21 -4.71 -3.69
C GLU A 118 23.52 -5.26 -4.28
N LYS A 119 24.33 -5.87 -3.42
CA LYS A 119 25.65 -6.39 -3.83
C LYS A 119 25.59 -7.71 -4.59
N GLU A 120 24.54 -8.48 -4.34
CA GLU A 120 24.32 -9.78 -4.96
C GLU A 120 23.40 -9.64 -6.18
N ALA A 121 23.59 -10.51 -7.16
CA ALA A 121 22.68 -10.63 -8.30
C ALA A 121 21.30 -11.09 -7.83
N ALA A 122 20.27 -10.69 -8.57
CA ALA A 122 18.92 -11.14 -8.29
C ALA A 122 18.81 -12.66 -8.50
N ARG A 123 18.22 -13.36 -7.54
CA ARG A 123 18.00 -14.82 -7.54
C ARG A 123 16.77 -15.23 -8.35
N ILE A 124 15.90 -14.27 -8.61
CA ILE A 124 14.70 -14.46 -9.44
C ILE A 124 14.67 -13.36 -10.50
N ASN A 125 14.17 -13.66 -11.67
CA ASN A 125 13.89 -12.65 -12.68
C ASN A 125 12.60 -11.91 -12.33
N PHE A 126 12.73 -10.81 -11.60
CA PHE A 126 11.56 -10.05 -11.14
C PHE A 126 10.81 -9.34 -12.29
N LEU A 127 11.46 -9.10 -13.44
CA LEU A 127 10.82 -8.51 -14.62
C LEU A 127 9.83 -9.46 -15.30
N GLU A 128 9.94 -10.77 -15.05
CA GLU A 128 8.99 -11.78 -15.54
C GLU A 128 7.80 -12.02 -14.59
N LEU A 129 7.80 -11.38 -13.42
CA LEU A 129 6.72 -11.53 -12.47
C LEU A 129 5.44 -10.82 -12.94
N GLU A 130 4.35 -11.59 -13.04
CA GLU A 130 3.04 -11.09 -13.46
C GLU A 130 2.02 -11.11 -12.32
N GLY A 131 1.18 -10.06 -12.26
CA GLY A 131 0.11 -9.95 -11.28
C GLY A 131 0.60 -9.61 -9.88
N TYR A 132 1.80 -9.09 -9.74
CA TYR A 132 2.32 -8.60 -8.47
C TYR A 132 1.94 -7.14 -8.23
N SER A 133 1.70 -6.80 -6.99
CA SER A 133 1.45 -5.45 -6.51
C SER A 133 2.46 -5.06 -5.44
N ASP A 134 2.62 -3.77 -5.23
CA ASP A 134 3.37 -3.28 -4.08
C ASP A 134 2.63 -3.54 -2.75
N PRO A 135 3.30 -3.44 -1.59
CA PRO A 135 2.69 -3.73 -0.29
C PRO A 135 1.46 -2.88 0.04
N LEU A 136 1.46 -1.59 -0.31
CA LEU A 136 0.35 -0.69 0.01
C LEU A 136 -0.89 -1.01 -0.84
N THR A 137 -0.68 -1.23 -2.14
CA THR A 137 -1.74 -1.63 -3.07
C THR A 137 -2.30 -2.99 -2.71
N SER A 138 -1.43 -3.96 -2.40
CA SER A 138 -1.83 -5.30 -1.96
C SER A 138 -2.68 -5.24 -0.70
N PHE A 139 -2.25 -4.46 0.29
CA PHE A 139 -2.97 -4.30 1.54
C PHE A 139 -4.34 -3.66 1.33
N LEU A 140 -4.41 -2.58 0.54
CA LEU A 140 -5.69 -1.94 0.21
C LEU A 140 -6.64 -2.88 -0.55
N ASN A 141 -6.14 -3.67 -1.50
CA ASN A 141 -6.95 -4.66 -2.22
C ASN A 141 -7.50 -5.74 -1.29
N ILE A 142 -6.71 -6.23 -0.33
CA ILE A 142 -7.19 -7.16 0.69
C ILE A 142 -8.28 -6.51 1.54
N PHE A 143 -8.03 -5.31 1.97
CA PHE A 143 -8.92 -4.55 2.84
C PHE A 143 -10.26 -4.21 2.18
N LEU A 144 -10.24 -3.81 0.91
CA LEU A 144 -11.44 -3.44 0.16
C LEU A 144 -12.18 -4.65 -0.42
N ASN A 145 -11.47 -5.70 -0.83
CA ASN A 145 -11.99 -6.78 -1.65
C ASN A 145 -11.81 -8.18 -1.07
N ASN A 146 -11.03 -8.33 0.01
CA ASN A 146 -10.79 -9.58 0.73
C ASN A 146 -10.28 -10.76 -0.13
N PHE A 147 -9.38 -10.51 -1.10
CA PHE A 147 -8.78 -11.56 -1.91
C PHE A 147 -7.25 -11.61 -1.81
N ASN A 148 -6.67 -12.75 -2.21
CA ASN A 148 -5.23 -12.96 -2.19
C ASN A 148 -4.49 -11.97 -3.07
N SER A 149 -3.33 -11.47 -2.61
CA SER A 149 -2.50 -10.57 -3.38
C SER A 149 -1.05 -11.03 -3.43
N LYS A 150 -0.52 -11.23 -4.64
CA LYS A 150 0.91 -11.41 -4.87
C LYS A 150 1.62 -10.07 -4.66
N THR A 151 2.62 -10.05 -3.80
CA THR A 151 3.23 -8.80 -3.35
C THR A 151 4.74 -8.80 -3.57
N ILE A 152 5.26 -7.66 -4.00
CA ILE A 152 6.70 -7.38 -4.10
C ILE A 152 7.02 -6.09 -3.35
N ASP A 153 7.99 -6.14 -2.44
CA ASP A 153 8.45 -4.97 -1.67
C ASP A 153 9.83 -4.43 -2.12
N GLY A 154 10.34 -4.93 -3.24
CA GLY A 154 11.65 -4.61 -3.81
C GLY A 154 12.76 -5.53 -3.33
N ARG A 155 12.62 -6.20 -2.20
CA ARG A 155 13.60 -7.18 -1.69
C ARG A 155 13.06 -8.59 -1.64
N ARG A 156 11.74 -8.72 -1.58
CA ARG A 156 11.04 -9.98 -1.34
C ARG A 156 9.78 -10.03 -2.18
N VAL A 157 9.41 -11.24 -2.52
CA VAL A 157 8.08 -11.55 -3.04
C VAL A 157 7.37 -12.50 -2.10
N TYR A 158 6.07 -12.33 -1.95
CA TYR A 158 5.24 -13.15 -1.09
C TYR A 158 3.76 -13.07 -1.48
N LEU A 159 2.96 -13.99 -0.96
CA LEU A 159 1.52 -14.00 -1.12
C LEU A 159 0.87 -13.55 0.19
N LEU A 160 0.07 -12.50 0.13
CA LEU A 160 -0.84 -12.12 1.20
C LEU A 160 -2.16 -12.85 1.02
N SER A 161 -2.56 -13.63 2.03
CA SER A 161 -3.75 -14.48 2.00
C SER A 161 -4.67 -14.11 3.16
N PRO A 162 -5.75 -13.35 2.93
CA PRO A 162 -6.69 -12.98 3.98
C PRO A 162 -7.56 -14.16 4.40
N ASN A 163 -7.83 -14.23 5.70
CA ASN A 163 -8.81 -15.11 6.32
C ASN A 163 -9.68 -14.26 7.25
N LYS A 164 -10.92 -14.02 6.84
CA LYS A 164 -11.85 -13.17 7.58
C LYS A 164 -12.49 -13.95 8.70
N ASN A 165 -12.42 -13.40 9.91
CA ASN A 165 -13.14 -13.83 11.11
C ASN A 165 -14.18 -12.74 11.47
N ASP A 166 -15.04 -13.01 12.45
CA ASP A 166 -16.10 -12.07 12.87
C ASP A 166 -15.55 -10.74 13.39
N ASN A 167 -14.39 -10.76 14.06
CA ASN A 167 -13.83 -9.59 14.73
C ASN A 167 -12.62 -8.97 14.02
N TYR A 168 -11.96 -9.70 13.13
CA TYR A 168 -10.76 -9.24 12.43
C TYR A 168 -10.49 -10.06 11.16
N THR A 169 -9.67 -9.52 10.26
CA THR A 169 -9.13 -10.27 9.13
C THR A 169 -7.69 -10.65 9.45
N LYS A 170 -7.39 -11.95 9.49
CA LYS A 170 -6.03 -12.47 9.60
C LYS A 170 -5.42 -12.62 8.22
N VAL A 171 -4.37 -11.88 7.93
CA VAL A 171 -3.65 -11.95 6.65
C VAL A 171 -2.38 -12.77 6.83
N LEU A 172 -2.35 -13.96 6.24
CA LEU A 172 -1.20 -14.84 6.27
C LEU A 172 -0.18 -14.42 5.19
N ILE A 173 1.11 -14.49 5.52
CA ILE A 173 2.21 -14.26 4.59
C ILE A 173 2.77 -15.60 4.17
N LYS A 174 2.54 -15.97 2.91
CA LYS A 174 2.93 -17.27 2.33
C LYS A 174 3.93 -17.08 1.18
N ASN A 175 4.58 -18.16 0.78
CA ASN A 175 5.45 -18.24 -0.40
C ASN A 175 6.51 -17.12 -0.43
N TYR A 176 7.11 -16.87 0.72
CA TYR A 176 8.13 -15.85 0.91
C TYR A 176 9.44 -16.24 0.23
N VAL A 177 9.93 -15.39 -0.69
CA VAL A 177 11.19 -15.56 -1.41
C VAL A 177 11.98 -14.25 -1.39
N ASN A 178 13.26 -14.31 -1.03
CA ASN A 178 14.18 -13.19 -1.18
C ASN A 178 14.61 -13.03 -2.64
N ILE A 179 14.59 -11.81 -3.15
CA ILE A 179 15.03 -11.49 -4.51
C ILE A 179 16.55 -11.50 -4.62
N TRP A 180 17.24 -11.03 -3.60
CA TRP A 180 18.69 -10.79 -3.63
C TRP A 180 19.47 -11.76 -2.75
N ALA A 181 19.59 -11.51 -1.46
CA ALA A 181 20.32 -12.31 -0.52
C ALA A 181 19.41 -13.12 0.40
N ASP A 182 19.94 -14.11 1.10
CA ASP A 182 19.24 -14.78 2.18
C ASP A 182 19.10 -13.83 3.38
N HIS A 183 18.04 -13.08 3.35
CA HIS A 183 17.57 -12.37 4.53
C HIS A 183 16.63 -13.30 5.30
N ASN A 184 16.90 -13.48 6.58
CA ASN A 184 16.00 -14.24 7.43
C ASN A 184 14.58 -13.73 7.23
N LYS A 185 13.63 -14.66 7.08
CA LYS A 185 12.21 -14.37 7.19
C LYS A 185 11.97 -13.94 8.63
N ASN A 186 12.20 -12.67 8.90
CA ASN A 186 12.04 -12.13 10.24
C ASN A 186 10.54 -12.08 10.54
N ASP A 187 10.06 -13.09 11.23
CA ASP A 187 8.98 -13.03 12.23
C ASP A 187 7.61 -12.50 11.81
N LEU A 188 7.42 -12.00 10.58
CA LEU A 188 6.13 -11.57 10.09
C LEU A 188 5.44 -12.75 9.38
N GLU A 189 4.74 -13.58 10.14
CA GLU A 189 3.97 -14.72 9.62
C GLU A 189 2.57 -14.32 9.22
N TYR A 190 2.00 -13.36 9.94
CA TYR A 190 0.65 -12.84 9.69
C TYR A 190 0.48 -11.41 10.24
N LEU A 191 -0.57 -10.76 9.77
CA LEU A 191 -1.09 -9.51 10.30
C LEU A 191 -2.53 -9.73 10.73
N GLU A 192 -2.97 -9.06 11.78
CA GLU A 192 -4.38 -8.99 12.19
C GLU A 192 -4.90 -7.58 11.94
N ILE A 193 -5.95 -7.49 11.15
CA ILE A 193 -6.57 -6.24 10.75
C ILE A 193 -7.94 -6.13 11.39
N TYR A 194 -8.14 -5.13 12.22
CA TYR A 194 -9.41 -4.86 12.90
C TYR A 194 -10.08 -3.65 12.24
N GLN A 195 -11.31 -3.86 11.80
CA GLN A 195 -12.11 -2.85 11.12
C GLN A 195 -13.52 -2.83 11.66
N ASN A 196 -14.06 -1.64 11.89
CA ASN A 196 -15.49 -1.48 12.15
C ASN A 196 -16.27 -1.47 10.83
N SER A 197 -17.48 -1.99 10.83
CA SER A 197 -18.33 -2.08 9.62
C SER A 197 -18.60 -0.73 8.94
N ASN A 198 -18.46 0.38 9.66
CA ASN A 198 -18.71 1.74 9.18
C ASN A 198 -17.43 2.53 8.87
N GLU A 199 -16.24 1.96 9.09
CA GLU A 199 -14.96 2.63 8.90
C GLU A 199 -14.31 2.19 7.60
N ASN A 200 -13.67 3.15 6.93
CA ASN A 200 -13.05 2.91 5.62
C ASN A 200 -11.57 2.50 5.72
N LEU A 201 -10.95 2.66 6.87
CA LEU A 201 -9.62 2.17 7.20
C LEU A 201 -9.67 1.36 8.51
N PRO A 202 -8.76 0.42 8.73
CA PRO A 202 -8.73 -0.35 9.97
C PRO A 202 -8.42 0.57 11.17
N TYR A 203 -9.03 0.32 12.31
CA TYR A 203 -8.69 1.04 13.55
C TYR A 203 -7.48 0.44 14.28
N LYS A 204 -7.08 -0.79 13.90
CA LYS A 204 -5.93 -1.49 14.48
C LYS A 204 -5.33 -2.48 13.46
N ILE A 205 -4.04 -2.57 13.44
CA ILE A 205 -3.23 -3.52 12.67
C ILE A 205 -2.20 -4.17 13.59
#